data_2e80667e54dfb7c9bbe753efb0506a7d
#
_entry.id   2e80667e54dfb7c9bbe753efb0506a7d
#
_cell.length_a   1.000
_cell.length_b   1.000
_cell.length_c   1.000
_cell.angle_alpha   90.00
_cell.angle_beta   90.00
_cell.angle_gamma   90.00
#
_symmetry.space_group_name_H-M   'P 1'
#
loop_
_entity.id
_entity.type
_entity.pdbx_description
1 polymer ?
#
loop_
_entity_poly.entity_id
_entity_poly.type
_entity_poly.pdbx_seq_one_letter_code
_entity_poly.pdbx_strand_id
1 'polypeptide(L)'
;MQNKFFSAEKILPHVTRIAGMGGELCYLVEGEERALLIDGLTGVGSLKAFVRELTDKPVVMAATHGHIDHVGAAWEYGELFIHPDDIALMYTEQHSAPEGRLAFASAPNPIAGDRRVTPVLSDVPVPHPVKTWPIYEGDIFDLGGVQIEVIGVPGHTYGTVVFIDRASRIVFSGDACNVNTLLCLDGSTTIEEYLDSLLHFKTYQKNFDVMYGGHGPVAVPASIIDDGIAMCERILAGKDEAAETQTIIGTQAFLGSARGENYLPVCGGYCNIMYVKDMLHRRPHPVIQGKPNLYR
;
A
#
# COMPACT_ATOMS: atom_id res chain seq x y z
N MET A 1 0.29 17.34 -14.58
CA MET A 1 1.74 17.46 -14.87
C MET A 1 2.31 16.08 -15.22
N GLN A 2 3.33 16.01 -16.05
CA GLN A 2 3.92 14.72 -16.47
C GLN A 2 5.38 14.91 -16.88
N ASN A 3 6.24 13.95 -16.50
CA ASN A 3 7.60 13.80 -17.03
C ASN A 3 7.85 12.35 -17.50
N LYS A 4 9.12 11.98 -17.72
CA LYS A 4 9.46 10.62 -18.21
C LYS A 4 9.14 9.50 -17.21
N PHE A 5 9.11 9.77 -15.89
CA PHE A 5 8.90 8.78 -14.84
C PHE A 5 7.53 8.88 -14.18
N PHE A 6 7.01 10.11 -14.02
CA PHE A 6 5.84 10.37 -13.20
C PHE A 6 4.75 11.11 -13.97
N SER A 7 3.50 10.89 -13.55
CA SER A 7 2.37 11.72 -13.92
C SER A 7 1.61 12.13 -12.66
N ALA A 8 1.13 13.38 -12.62
CA ALA A 8 0.37 13.91 -11.50
C ALA A 8 -0.98 14.44 -11.97
N GLU A 9 -2.00 14.14 -11.18
CA GLU A 9 -3.37 14.59 -11.37
C GLU A 9 -3.95 15.08 -10.04
N LYS A 10 -4.55 16.26 -10.05
CA LYS A 10 -5.27 16.79 -8.89
C LYS A 10 -6.62 16.08 -8.78
N ILE A 11 -6.82 15.27 -7.74
CA ILE A 11 -8.05 14.49 -7.52
C ILE A 11 -9.00 15.18 -6.54
N LEU A 12 -8.48 16.04 -5.65
CA LEU A 12 -9.22 16.94 -4.77
C LEU A 12 -8.45 18.28 -4.67
N PRO A 13 -9.07 19.37 -4.22
CA PRO A 13 -8.39 20.66 -4.13
C PRO A 13 -7.05 20.64 -3.39
N HIS A 14 -6.90 19.76 -2.39
CA HIS A 14 -5.70 19.61 -1.57
C HIS A 14 -4.99 18.26 -1.78
N VAL A 15 -5.43 17.41 -2.72
CA VAL A 15 -4.85 16.09 -2.97
C VAL A 15 -4.43 15.95 -4.43
N THR A 16 -3.15 15.64 -4.63
CA THR A 16 -2.59 15.29 -5.94
C THR A 16 -2.16 13.82 -5.91
N ARG A 17 -2.75 13.01 -6.81
CA ARG A 17 -2.29 11.66 -7.09
C ARG A 17 -1.09 11.71 -8.01
N ILE A 18 -0.06 10.94 -7.69
CA ILE A 18 1.14 10.77 -8.52
C ILE A 18 1.25 9.29 -8.88
N ALA A 19 1.39 8.99 -10.16
CA ALA A 19 1.60 7.64 -10.66
C ALA A 19 3.05 7.49 -11.13
N GLY A 20 3.69 6.40 -10.68
CA GLY A 20 5.00 5.96 -11.13
C GLY A 20 4.93 5.19 -12.44
N MET A 21 6.09 4.78 -12.94
CA MET A 21 6.20 4.09 -14.22
C MET A 21 5.78 2.60 -14.15
N GLY A 22 5.76 2.01 -12.97
CA GLY A 22 5.33 0.63 -12.74
C GLY A 22 3.83 0.50 -12.45
N GLY A 23 3.06 1.60 -12.46
CA GLY A 23 1.64 1.63 -12.14
C GLY A 23 1.34 1.79 -10.64
N GLU A 24 2.38 1.95 -9.84
CA GLU A 24 2.29 2.28 -8.43
C GLU A 24 1.83 3.73 -8.24
N LEU A 25 1.09 4.00 -7.16
CA LEU A 25 0.49 5.29 -6.86
C LEU A 25 0.95 5.82 -5.50
N CYS A 26 1.18 7.13 -5.42
CA CYS A 26 1.36 7.84 -4.16
C CYS A 26 0.53 9.14 -4.17
N TYR A 27 0.40 9.76 -2.99
CA TYR A 27 -0.52 10.89 -2.83
C TYR A 27 0.16 12.04 -2.09
N LEU A 28 0.14 13.23 -2.70
CA LEU A 28 0.56 14.47 -2.05
C LEU A 28 -0.67 15.18 -1.49
N VAL A 29 -0.75 15.26 -0.16
CA VAL A 29 -1.83 15.94 0.57
C VAL A 29 -1.30 17.25 1.12
N GLU A 30 -1.93 18.38 0.78
CA GLU A 30 -1.46 19.71 1.12
C GLU A 30 -2.38 20.38 2.15
N GLY A 31 -1.84 20.75 3.32
CA GLY A 31 -2.45 21.70 4.24
C GLY A 31 -1.94 23.13 3.99
N GLU A 32 -2.25 24.06 4.87
CA GLU A 32 -1.80 25.45 4.78
C GLU A 32 -0.31 25.60 5.04
N GLU A 33 0.25 24.81 5.99
CA GLU A 33 1.63 24.95 6.48
C GLU A 33 2.60 23.97 5.84
N ARG A 34 2.17 22.76 5.53
CA ARG A 34 3.01 21.66 5.03
C ARG A 34 2.22 20.67 4.18
N ALA A 35 2.92 19.76 3.56
CA ALA A 35 2.33 18.67 2.81
C ALA A 35 2.80 17.31 3.33
N LEU A 36 1.94 16.31 3.21
CA LEU A 36 2.24 14.90 3.47
C LEU A 36 2.31 14.16 2.14
N LEU A 37 3.43 13.51 1.88
CA LEU A 37 3.57 12.54 0.79
C LEU A 37 3.32 11.15 1.37
N ILE A 38 2.22 10.54 0.96
CA ILE A 38 1.83 9.19 1.35
C ILE A 38 2.34 8.24 0.28
N ASP A 39 3.26 7.36 0.66
CA ASP A 39 4.06 6.47 -0.17
C ASP A 39 5.09 7.18 -1.07
N GLY A 40 6.05 6.43 -1.59
CA GLY A 40 7.22 6.95 -2.30
C GLY A 40 7.55 6.24 -3.58
N LEU A 41 6.61 5.46 -4.14
CA LEU A 41 6.82 4.70 -5.38
C LEU A 41 8.08 3.83 -5.31
N THR A 42 8.59 3.35 -6.46
CA THR A 42 9.79 2.50 -6.54
C THR A 42 11.11 3.25 -6.33
N GLY A 43 11.08 4.60 -6.32
CA GLY A 43 12.29 5.41 -6.24
C GLY A 43 13.15 5.37 -7.50
N VAL A 44 12.54 5.14 -8.67
CA VAL A 44 13.15 5.31 -9.98
C VAL A 44 12.71 6.65 -10.58
N GLY A 45 13.67 7.51 -10.90
CA GLY A 45 13.44 8.94 -11.09
C GLY A 45 13.42 9.70 -9.75
N SER A 46 13.71 11.00 -9.77
CA SER A 46 13.63 11.82 -8.56
C SER A 46 12.20 12.23 -8.26
N LEU A 47 11.54 11.49 -7.37
CA LEU A 47 10.20 11.85 -6.89
C LEU A 47 10.24 13.15 -6.08
N LYS A 48 11.29 13.36 -5.31
CA LYS A 48 11.49 14.61 -4.53
C LYS A 48 11.57 15.83 -5.41
N ALA A 49 12.30 15.77 -6.54
CA ALA A 49 12.34 16.86 -7.51
C ALA A 49 10.99 17.09 -8.16
N PHE A 50 10.27 16.02 -8.53
CA PHE A 50 8.94 16.11 -9.12
C PHE A 50 7.91 16.71 -8.18
N VAL A 51 7.92 16.32 -6.89
CA VAL A 51 7.02 16.87 -5.87
C VAL A 51 7.29 18.35 -5.63
N ARG A 52 8.55 18.80 -5.70
CA ARG A 52 8.88 20.23 -5.60
C ARG A 52 8.33 21.10 -6.73
N GLU A 53 8.02 20.51 -7.89
CA GLU A 53 7.33 21.21 -8.97
C GLU A 53 5.82 21.33 -8.72
N LEU A 54 5.27 20.53 -7.76
CA LEU A 54 3.85 20.53 -7.41
C LEU A 54 3.54 21.42 -6.21
N THR A 55 4.50 21.57 -5.27
CA THR A 55 4.32 22.35 -4.05
C THR A 55 5.61 22.98 -3.56
N ASP A 56 5.52 24.22 -3.04
CA ASP A 56 6.62 24.92 -2.36
C ASP A 56 6.66 24.64 -0.84
N LYS A 57 5.69 23.91 -0.32
CA LYS A 57 5.57 23.63 1.11
C LYS A 57 6.61 22.62 1.59
N PRO A 58 6.99 22.65 2.89
CA PRO A 58 7.73 21.55 3.49
C PRO A 58 6.96 20.23 3.35
N VAL A 59 7.64 19.19 2.86
CA VAL A 59 7.03 17.86 2.63
C VAL A 59 7.55 16.89 3.66
N VAL A 60 6.62 16.23 4.35
CA VAL A 60 6.85 15.07 5.23
C VAL A 60 6.45 13.82 4.45
N MET A 61 7.24 12.75 4.54
CA MET A 61 6.95 11.48 3.88
C MET A 61 6.51 10.42 4.89
N ALA A 62 5.40 9.74 4.61
CA ALA A 62 4.94 8.58 5.36
C ALA A 62 4.60 7.42 4.42
N ALA A 63 4.86 6.19 4.84
CA ALA A 63 4.54 5.00 4.07
C ALA A 63 3.36 4.23 4.67
N THR A 64 2.52 3.69 3.81
CA THR A 64 1.46 2.76 4.20
C THR A 64 2.05 1.43 4.67
N HIS A 65 3.15 0.99 4.08
CA HIS A 65 3.87 -0.23 4.43
C HIS A 65 5.29 -0.27 3.82
N GLY A 66 6.07 -1.31 4.12
CA GLY A 66 7.50 -1.38 3.84
C GLY A 66 7.91 -1.97 2.49
N HIS A 67 7.00 -2.24 1.54
CA HIS A 67 7.38 -2.76 0.23
C HIS A 67 8.06 -1.71 -0.65
N ILE A 68 8.87 -2.22 -1.59
CA ILE A 68 9.76 -1.47 -2.47
C ILE A 68 9.09 -0.33 -3.23
N ASP A 69 7.86 -0.52 -3.66
CA ASP A 69 7.07 0.40 -4.46
C ASP A 69 6.25 1.40 -3.62
N HIS A 70 6.43 1.36 -2.30
CA HIS A 70 5.84 2.32 -1.35
C HIS A 70 6.91 3.12 -0.60
N VAL A 71 8.13 2.59 -0.46
CA VAL A 71 9.20 3.27 0.29
C VAL A 71 10.34 3.79 -0.59
N GLY A 72 10.28 3.62 -1.91
CA GLY A 72 11.41 3.87 -2.80
C GLY A 72 12.01 5.28 -2.72
N ALA A 73 11.21 6.32 -2.54
CA ALA A 73 11.72 7.69 -2.39
C ALA A 73 12.23 8.00 -0.97
N ALA A 74 12.06 7.12 0.02
CA ALA A 74 12.57 7.36 1.37
C ALA A 74 14.09 7.62 1.36
N TRP A 75 14.84 6.90 0.52
CA TRP A 75 16.29 7.09 0.35
C TRP A 75 16.69 8.44 -0.26
N GLU A 76 15.76 9.10 -0.94
CA GLU A 76 15.96 10.45 -1.48
C GLU A 76 15.54 11.53 -0.48
N TYR A 77 14.46 11.27 0.29
CA TYR A 77 13.98 12.18 1.34
C TYR A 77 14.89 12.20 2.58
N GLY A 78 15.46 11.04 2.97
CA GLY A 78 16.32 10.87 4.14
C GLY A 78 15.55 10.71 5.46
N GLU A 79 14.25 10.90 5.47
CA GLU A 79 13.35 10.68 6.60
C GLU A 79 12.05 10.01 6.14
N LEU A 80 11.52 9.09 6.96
CA LEU A 80 10.28 8.37 6.69
C LEU A 80 9.51 8.08 7.97
N PHE A 81 8.23 8.37 7.98
CA PHE A 81 7.28 7.87 8.97
C PHE A 81 6.74 6.52 8.51
N ILE A 82 6.92 5.46 9.31
CA ILE A 82 6.56 4.08 8.96
C ILE A 82 6.24 3.29 10.24
N HIS A 83 5.33 2.32 10.15
CA HIS A 83 5.08 1.41 11.25
C HIS A 83 6.32 0.56 11.55
N PRO A 84 6.72 0.38 12.85
CA PRO A 84 7.95 -0.32 13.21
C PRO A 84 8.06 -1.75 12.66
N ASP A 85 6.95 -2.47 12.55
CA ASP A 85 6.94 -3.85 12.07
C ASP A 85 7.39 -3.98 10.60
N ASP A 86 7.36 -2.89 9.83
CA ASP A 86 7.76 -2.87 8.43
C ASP A 86 9.16 -2.30 8.17
N ILE A 87 9.85 -1.81 9.21
CA ILE A 87 11.21 -1.26 9.05
C ILE A 87 12.17 -2.32 8.51
N ALA A 88 12.11 -3.56 9.04
CA ALA A 88 12.98 -4.63 8.57
C ALA A 88 12.71 -4.99 7.11
N LEU A 89 11.44 -5.00 6.69
CA LEU A 89 11.04 -5.24 5.30
C LEU A 89 11.59 -4.17 4.37
N MET A 90 11.49 -2.90 4.73
CA MET A 90 12.05 -1.77 3.99
C MET A 90 13.56 -1.93 3.73
N TYR A 91 14.31 -2.46 4.70
CA TYR A 91 15.76 -2.61 4.61
C TYR A 91 16.24 -3.96 4.02
N THR A 92 15.36 -4.79 3.45
CA THR A 92 15.81 -5.95 2.67
C THR A 92 16.71 -5.50 1.50
N GLU A 93 17.64 -6.34 1.07
CA GLU A 93 18.54 -6.00 -0.04
C GLU A 93 17.78 -5.65 -1.31
N GLN A 94 16.71 -6.37 -1.59
CA GLN A 94 15.85 -6.11 -2.76
C GLN A 94 15.24 -4.71 -2.73
N HIS A 95 14.83 -4.21 -1.56
CA HIS A 95 14.13 -2.93 -1.43
C HIS A 95 15.10 -1.74 -1.31
N SER A 96 16.22 -1.92 -0.63
CA SER A 96 17.16 -0.84 -0.34
C SER A 96 18.16 -0.60 -1.48
N ALA A 97 18.57 -1.65 -2.21
CA ALA A 97 19.55 -1.53 -3.27
C ALA A 97 18.98 -0.85 -4.53
N PRO A 98 19.71 0.08 -5.17
CA PRO A 98 19.30 0.69 -6.44
C PRO A 98 18.99 -0.32 -7.54
N GLU A 99 19.78 -1.40 -7.63
CA GLU A 99 19.59 -2.49 -8.58
C GLU A 99 18.27 -3.23 -8.38
N GLY A 100 17.88 -3.49 -7.13
CA GLY A 100 16.62 -4.13 -6.78
C GLY A 100 15.42 -3.25 -7.18
N ARG A 101 15.47 -1.96 -6.88
CA ARG A 101 14.45 -0.99 -7.26
C ARG A 101 14.32 -0.86 -8.78
N LEU A 102 15.45 -0.80 -9.49
CA LEU A 102 15.46 -0.77 -10.96
C LEU A 102 14.88 -2.05 -11.54
N ALA A 103 15.25 -3.22 -11.02
CA ALA A 103 14.73 -4.52 -11.47
C ALA A 103 13.22 -4.60 -11.28
N PHE A 104 12.71 -4.20 -10.12
CA PHE A 104 11.28 -4.16 -9.84
C PHE A 104 10.53 -3.22 -10.78
N ALA A 105 10.98 -1.97 -10.91
CA ALA A 105 10.37 -0.99 -11.81
C ALA A 105 10.44 -1.40 -13.29
N SER A 106 11.41 -2.25 -13.67
CA SER A 106 11.57 -2.75 -15.04
C SER A 106 10.77 -4.04 -15.31
N ALA A 107 10.29 -4.72 -14.26
CA ALA A 107 9.55 -5.98 -14.41
C ALA A 107 8.25 -5.76 -15.21
N PRO A 108 7.83 -6.68 -16.08
CA PRO A 108 6.56 -6.59 -16.78
C PRO A 108 5.41 -6.44 -15.78
N ASN A 109 4.62 -5.37 -15.93
CA ASN A 109 3.43 -5.17 -15.11
C ASN A 109 2.25 -4.82 -16.02
N PRO A 110 1.23 -5.69 -16.13
CA PRO A 110 0.08 -5.45 -16.99
C PRO A 110 -0.77 -4.25 -16.54
N ILE A 111 -0.62 -3.78 -15.28
CA ILE A 111 -1.34 -2.61 -14.76
C ILE A 111 -0.62 -1.31 -15.13
N ALA A 112 0.67 -1.35 -15.41
CA ALA A 112 1.48 -0.15 -15.67
C ALA A 112 1.14 0.58 -16.98
N GLY A 113 0.39 -0.06 -17.89
CA GLY A 113 0.16 0.48 -19.23
C GLY A 113 1.44 0.57 -20.07
N ASP A 114 1.43 1.44 -21.09
CA ASP A 114 2.59 1.66 -21.94
C ASP A 114 3.67 2.45 -21.18
N ARG A 115 4.82 1.82 -20.96
CA ARG A 115 5.98 2.49 -20.34
C ARG A 115 6.55 3.56 -21.26
N ARG A 116 6.71 4.76 -20.71
CA ARG A 116 7.22 5.92 -21.43
C ARG A 116 8.74 5.87 -21.67
N VAL A 117 9.46 5.09 -20.87
CA VAL A 117 10.91 4.99 -20.89
C VAL A 117 11.37 3.63 -20.35
N THR A 118 12.49 3.13 -20.84
CA THR A 118 13.23 2.04 -20.20
C THR A 118 14.20 2.67 -19.20
N PRO A 119 14.03 2.46 -17.89
CA PRO A 119 14.90 3.04 -16.88
C PRO A 119 16.27 2.37 -16.88
N VAL A 120 17.28 3.12 -16.44
CA VAL A 120 18.65 2.65 -16.25
C VAL A 120 19.12 2.98 -14.82
N LEU A 121 20.19 2.37 -14.35
CA LEU A 121 20.65 2.53 -12.97
C LEU A 121 20.94 3.99 -12.59
N SER A 122 21.41 4.81 -13.52
CA SER A 122 21.60 6.25 -13.29
C SER A 122 20.31 7.05 -13.12
N ASP A 123 19.15 6.46 -13.39
CA ASP A 123 17.84 7.07 -13.10
C ASP A 123 17.39 6.84 -11.65
N VAL A 124 18.08 5.96 -10.91
CA VAL A 124 17.83 5.74 -9.49
C VAL A 124 18.66 6.74 -8.68
N PRO A 125 18.03 7.64 -7.90
CA PRO A 125 18.76 8.57 -7.05
C PRO A 125 19.73 7.85 -6.10
N VAL A 126 20.88 8.47 -5.85
CA VAL A 126 21.88 7.95 -4.91
C VAL A 126 21.22 7.83 -3.54
N PRO A 127 21.23 6.63 -2.92
CA PRO A 127 20.56 6.45 -1.64
C PRO A 127 21.31 7.16 -0.51
N HIS A 128 20.53 7.82 0.36
CA HIS A 128 21.02 8.40 1.61
C HIS A 128 20.52 7.55 2.79
N PRO A 129 21.17 7.58 3.95
CA PRO A 129 20.64 6.98 5.17
C PRO A 129 19.24 7.53 5.47
N VAL A 130 18.32 6.65 5.83
CA VAL A 130 16.95 7.02 6.17
C VAL A 130 16.76 6.98 7.67
N LYS A 131 16.33 8.11 8.24
CA LYS A 131 15.85 8.17 9.62
C LYS A 131 14.38 7.77 9.63
N THR A 132 14.05 6.69 10.31
CA THR A 132 12.67 6.25 10.46
C THR A 132 12.04 6.83 11.74
N TRP A 133 10.80 7.26 11.62
CA TRP A 133 9.95 7.71 12.72
C TRP A 133 8.79 6.73 12.85
N PRO A 134 8.55 6.19 14.05
CA PRO A 134 7.45 5.26 14.22
C PRO A 134 6.11 5.97 14.12
N ILE A 135 5.14 5.32 13.47
CA ILE A 135 3.73 5.69 13.47
C ILE A 135 2.88 4.53 13.95
N TYR A 136 1.79 4.86 14.61
CA TYR A 136 0.83 3.91 15.16
C TYR A 136 -0.59 4.38 14.91
N GLU A 137 -1.55 3.49 15.07
CA GLU A 137 -2.97 3.84 15.05
C GLU A 137 -3.27 4.98 16.04
N GLY A 138 -4.03 5.97 15.56
CA GLY A 138 -4.42 7.15 16.32
C GLY A 138 -3.44 8.34 16.20
N ASP A 139 -2.27 8.16 15.59
CA ASP A 139 -1.41 9.30 15.25
C ASP A 139 -2.07 10.19 14.20
N ILE A 140 -1.81 11.50 14.28
CA ILE A 140 -2.39 12.51 13.38
C ILE A 140 -1.28 13.37 12.79
N PHE A 141 -1.22 13.45 11.47
CA PHE A 141 -0.45 14.45 10.75
C PHE A 141 -1.29 15.72 10.61
N ASP A 142 -0.92 16.77 11.34
CA ASP A 142 -1.53 18.10 11.18
C ASP A 142 -0.73 18.91 10.14
N LEU A 143 -1.41 19.24 9.04
CA LEU A 143 -0.81 19.91 7.89
C LEU A 143 -1.13 21.42 7.85
N GLY A 144 -1.84 21.92 8.88
CA GLY A 144 -2.45 23.25 8.87
C GLY A 144 -3.78 23.24 8.13
N GLY A 145 -4.89 23.10 8.89
CA GLY A 145 -6.24 23.03 8.34
C GLY A 145 -6.66 21.70 7.70
N VAL A 146 -5.72 20.79 7.47
CA VAL A 146 -5.95 19.40 7.02
C VAL A 146 -5.31 18.45 8.02
N GLN A 147 -6.07 17.47 8.50
CA GLN A 147 -5.61 16.45 9.44
C GLN A 147 -5.76 15.06 8.84
N ILE A 148 -4.69 14.29 8.88
CA ILE A 148 -4.63 12.92 8.36
C ILE A 148 -4.34 11.98 9.53
N GLU A 149 -5.30 11.11 9.84
CA GLU A 149 -5.21 10.14 10.94
C GLU A 149 -4.70 8.79 10.42
N VAL A 150 -3.90 8.11 11.21
CA VAL A 150 -3.34 6.78 10.94
C VAL A 150 -4.26 5.71 11.55
N ILE A 151 -4.59 4.69 10.77
CA ILE A 151 -5.35 3.50 11.23
C ILE A 151 -4.55 2.25 10.88
N GLY A 152 -4.39 1.35 11.85
CA GLY A 152 -3.73 0.06 11.63
C GLY A 152 -4.64 -0.91 10.86
N VAL A 153 -4.13 -1.46 9.75
CA VAL A 153 -4.84 -2.48 8.96
C VAL A 153 -3.83 -3.59 8.58
N PRO A 154 -3.23 -4.29 9.57
CA PRO A 154 -2.28 -5.35 9.28
C PRO A 154 -2.91 -6.44 8.43
N GLY A 155 -2.19 -6.89 7.40
CA GLY A 155 -2.69 -7.85 6.42
C GLY A 155 -1.65 -8.10 5.36
N HIS A 156 -1.60 -7.24 4.37
CA HIS A 156 -0.60 -7.27 3.29
C HIS A 156 0.83 -7.30 3.86
N THR A 157 1.09 -6.48 4.89
CA THR A 157 2.21 -6.63 5.82
C THR A 157 1.72 -6.49 7.26
N TYR A 158 2.54 -6.91 8.25
CA TYR A 158 2.23 -6.71 9.67
C TYR A 158 2.17 -5.23 10.06
N GLY A 159 2.95 -4.37 9.40
CA GLY A 159 3.01 -2.93 9.65
C GLY A 159 2.09 -2.10 8.75
N THR A 160 1.20 -2.71 7.98
CA THR A 160 0.29 -1.97 7.09
C THR A 160 -0.60 -1.01 7.88
N VAL A 161 -0.54 0.26 7.50
CA VAL A 161 -1.44 1.32 7.97
C VAL A 161 -2.15 1.98 6.80
N VAL A 162 -3.26 2.63 7.07
CA VAL A 162 -3.97 3.51 6.12
C VAL A 162 -4.06 4.92 6.69
N PHE A 163 -4.23 5.90 5.82
CA PHE A 163 -4.31 7.31 6.17
C PHE A 163 -5.70 7.84 5.84
N ILE A 164 -6.45 8.33 6.84
CA ILE A 164 -7.81 8.85 6.65
C ILE A 164 -7.86 10.37 6.74
N ASP A 165 -8.43 11.01 5.72
CA ASP A 165 -8.94 12.37 5.75
C ASP A 165 -10.45 12.33 6.03
N ARG A 166 -10.82 12.53 7.31
CA ARG A 166 -12.23 12.49 7.73
C ARG A 166 -13.05 13.63 7.17
N ALA A 167 -12.42 14.80 6.96
CA ALA A 167 -13.12 15.98 6.45
C ALA A 167 -13.54 15.79 4.99
N SER A 168 -12.67 15.18 4.18
CA SER A 168 -12.94 14.86 2.78
C SER A 168 -13.59 13.49 2.59
N ARG A 169 -13.74 12.71 3.66
CA ARG A 169 -14.32 11.36 3.65
C ARG A 169 -13.59 10.40 2.71
N ILE A 170 -12.26 10.41 2.74
CA ILE A 170 -11.41 9.55 1.91
C ILE A 170 -10.36 8.83 2.76
N VAL A 171 -9.87 7.69 2.22
CA VAL A 171 -8.76 6.91 2.77
C VAL A 171 -7.70 6.70 1.69
N PHE A 172 -6.44 6.84 2.04
CA PHE A 172 -5.30 6.37 1.27
C PHE A 172 -4.89 5.01 1.85
N SER A 173 -5.20 3.95 1.13
CA SER A 173 -5.14 2.59 1.68
C SER A 173 -3.86 1.84 1.33
N GLY A 174 -3.02 2.36 0.45
CA GLY A 174 -1.91 1.55 -0.08
C GLY A 174 -2.43 0.20 -0.55
N ASP A 175 -1.86 -0.87 -0.04
CA ASP A 175 -2.24 -2.24 -0.38
C ASP A 175 -3.04 -2.95 0.72
N ALA A 176 -3.56 -2.19 1.69
CA ALA A 176 -4.30 -2.74 2.82
C ALA A 176 -5.56 -3.52 2.40
N CYS A 177 -6.32 -2.99 1.43
CA CYS A 177 -7.52 -3.63 0.88
C CYS A 177 -7.76 -3.11 -0.53
N ASN A 178 -7.56 -3.93 -1.53
CA ASN A 178 -7.67 -3.56 -2.93
C ASN A 178 -8.26 -4.70 -3.78
N VAL A 179 -8.37 -4.51 -5.09
CA VAL A 179 -8.94 -5.49 -6.02
C VAL A 179 -8.14 -6.80 -6.09
N ASN A 180 -6.95 -6.84 -5.52
CA ASN A 180 -6.12 -8.04 -5.42
C ASN A 180 -5.13 -7.91 -4.27
N THR A 181 -5.64 -7.98 -3.03
CA THR A 181 -4.80 -7.92 -1.83
C THR A 181 -3.92 -9.16 -1.73
N LEU A 182 -2.61 -8.96 -1.65
CA LEU A 182 -1.63 -10.05 -1.59
C LEU A 182 -1.35 -10.42 -0.13
N LEU A 183 -1.77 -11.61 0.28
CA LEU A 183 -1.49 -12.24 1.59
C LEU A 183 -0.63 -13.49 1.38
N CYS A 184 0.39 -13.38 0.56
CA CYS A 184 1.25 -14.48 0.13
C CYS A 184 2.72 -14.06 0.02
N LEU A 185 3.06 -12.90 0.54
CA LEU A 185 4.42 -12.33 0.52
C LEU A 185 5.06 -12.45 1.91
N ASP A 186 6.38 -12.28 1.95
CA ASP A 186 7.10 -12.15 3.22
C ASP A 186 6.58 -10.92 3.97
N GLY A 187 6.24 -11.09 5.25
CA GLY A 187 5.65 -10.04 6.07
C GLY A 187 4.13 -9.97 6.03
N SER A 188 3.44 -10.79 5.20
CA SER A 188 1.98 -10.89 5.22
C SER A 188 1.47 -11.61 6.47
N THR A 189 0.28 -11.22 6.93
CA THR A 189 -0.44 -11.93 8.00
C THR A 189 -1.17 -13.16 7.43
N THR A 190 -1.73 -13.98 8.31
CA THR A 190 -2.65 -15.04 7.90
C THR A 190 -4.02 -14.47 7.50
N ILE A 191 -4.82 -15.26 6.75
CA ILE A 191 -6.20 -14.88 6.38
C ILE A 191 -7.06 -14.61 7.63
N GLU A 192 -6.89 -15.40 8.68
CA GLU A 192 -7.61 -15.25 9.95
C GLU A 192 -7.25 -13.93 10.66
N GLU A 193 -5.97 -13.54 10.66
CA GLU A 193 -5.52 -12.26 11.22
C GLU A 193 -5.98 -11.07 10.37
N TYR A 194 -5.94 -11.21 9.06
CA TYR A 194 -6.43 -10.18 8.17
C TYR A 194 -7.95 -9.98 8.27
N LEU A 195 -8.73 -11.04 8.48
CA LEU A 195 -10.15 -10.93 8.77
C LEU A 195 -10.42 -10.09 10.03
N ASP A 196 -9.68 -10.34 11.12
CA ASP A 196 -9.81 -9.52 12.33
C ASP A 196 -9.44 -8.05 12.06
N SER A 197 -8.41 -7.82 11.27
CA SER A 197 -7.97 -6.48 10.85
C SER A 197 -9.04 -5.76 10.03
N LEU A 198 -9.67 -6.42 9.07
CA LEU A 198 -10.76 -5.84 8.29
C LEU A 198 -12.01 -5.58 9.14
N LEU A 199 -12.34 -6.45 10.09
CA LEU A 199 -13.44 -6.23 11.05
C LEU A 199 -13.16 -5.00 11.91
N HIS A 200 -11.92 -4.78 12.34
CA HIS A 200 -11.51 -3.55 13.01
C HIS A 200 -11.64 -2.34 12.08
N PHE A 201 -11.06 -2.39 10.89
CA PHE A 201 -11.12 -1.29 9.92
C PHE A 201 -12.57 -0.92 9.55
N LYS A 202 -13.47 -1.89 9.48
CA LYS A 202 -14.91 -1.67 9.26
C LYS A 202 -15.54 -0.73 10.30
N THR A 203 -15.04 -0.67 11.53
CA THR A 203 -15.55 0.26 12.54
C THR A 203 -15.37 1.73 12.14
N TYR A 204 -14.41 2.02 11.27
CA TYR A 204 -14.13 3.34 10.71
C TYR A 204 -14.89 3.63 9.41
N GLN A 205 -15.51 2.62 8.76
CA GLN A 205 -16.13 2.73 7.43
C GLN A 205 -17.17 3.86 7.32
N LYS A 206 -17.87 4.18 8.41
CA LYS A 206 -18.81 5.31 8.46
C LYS A 206 -18.18 6.69 8.27
N ASN A 207 -16.84 6.80 8.39
CA ASN A 207 -16.11 8.06 8.35
C ASN A 207 -15.58 8.42 6.95
N PHE A 208 -15.71 7.51 5.97
CA PHE A 208 -15.26 7.73 4.61
C PHE A 208 -16.16 7.02 3.58
N ASP A 209 -16.09 7.47 2.34
CA ASP A 209 -16.90 6.92 1.25
C ASP A 209 -16.03 6.25 0.19
N VAL A 210 -14.77 6.69 0.04
CA VAL A 210 -13.89 6.31 -1.05
C VAL A 210 -12.50 5.97 -0.51
N MET A 211 -11.90 4.93 -1.07
CA MET A 211 -10.51 4.55 -0.82
C MET A 211 -9.68 4.70 -2.08
N TYR A 212 -8.49 5.27 -1.93
CA TYR A 212 -7.46 5.41 -2.95
C TYR A 212 -6.32 4.45 -2.64
N GLY A 213 -6.13 3.44 -3.49
CA GLY A 213 -5.13 2.39 -3.29
C GLY A 213 -3.74 2.75 -3.82
N GLY A 214 -2.77 1.86 -3.53
CA GLY A 214 -1.41 1.93 -4.08
C GLY A 214 -1.33 1.45 -5.54
N HIS A 215 -2.31 0.67 -5.98
CA HIS A 215 -2.38 0.09 -7.33
C HIS A 215 -3.80 -0.01 -7.85
N GLY A 216 -3.93 -0.18 -9.18
CA GLY A 216 -5.20 -0.54 -9.83
C GLY A 216 -6.16 0.63 -10.02
N PRO A 217 -7.47 0.43 -9.80
CA PRO A 217 -8.46 1.48 -9.98
C PRO A 217 -8.14 2.71 -9.16
N VAL A 218 -8.39 3.88 -9.72
CA VAL A 218 -8.07 5.17 -9.06
C VAL A 218 -8.76 5.30 -7.71
N ALA A 219 -9.99 4.80 -7.62
CA ALA A 219 -10.81 4.86 -6.42
C ALA A 219 -11.74 3.66 -6.35
N VAL A 220 -11.97 3.17 -5.15
CA VAL A 220 -12.93 2.11 -4.85
C VAL A 220 -13.87 2.56 -3.72
N PRO A 221 -15.11 2.08 -3.66
CA PRO A 221 -16.04 2.44 -2.61
C PRO A 221 -15.61 1.83 -1.26
N ALA A 222 -15.98 2.46 -0.15
CA ALA A 222 -15.71 1.95 1.20
C ALA A 222 -16.26 0.53 1.43
N SER A 223 -17.27 0.11 0.66
CA SER A 223 -17.84 -1.25 0.71
C SER A 223 -16.85 -2.36 0.31
N ILE A 224 -15.71 -2.03 -0.28
CA ILE A 224 -14.65 -3.02 -0.55
C ILE A 224 -14.20 -3.76 0.73
N ILE A 225 -14.33 -3.12 1.90
CA ILE A 225 -14.03 -3.77 3.19
C ILE A 225 -14.98 -4.94 3.44
N ASP A 226 -16.27 -4.76 3.13
CA ASP A 226 -17.28 -5.83 3.27
C ASP A 226 -16.99 -6.99 2.32
N ASP A 227 -16.55 -6.68 1.09
CA ASP A 227 -16.15 -7.69 0.11
C ASP A 227 -14.90 -8.45 0.58
N GLY A 228 -13.92 -7.76 1.19
CA GLY A 228 -12.72 -8.37 1.76
C GLY A 228 -13.05 -9.31 2.93
N ILE A 229 -13.93 -8.89 3.84
CA ILE A 229 -14.43 -9.72 4.96
C ILE A 229 -15.10 -10.97 4.40
N ALA A 230 -16.03 -10.82 3.46
CA ALA A 230 -16.74 -11.94 2.86
C ALA A 230 -15.78 -12.91 2.13
N MET A 231 -14.74 -12.38 1.48
CA MET A 231 -13.72 -13.19 0.83
C MET A 231 -12.89 -13.98 1.85
N CYS A 232 -12.44 -13.36 2.95
CA CYS A 232 -11.74 -14.06 4.03
C CYS A 232 -12.59 -15.19 4.61
N GLU A 233 -13.88 -14.93 4.91
CA GLU A 233 -14.80 -15.93 5.43
C GLU A 233 -14.99 -17.11 4.46
N ARG A 234 -15.09 -16.84 3.16
CA ARG A 234 -15.19 -17.89 2.13
C ARG A 234 -13.93 -18.75 2.06
N ILE A 235 -12.73 -18.12 2.07
CA ILE A 235 -11.44 -18.81 2.05
C ILE A 235 -11.30 -19.71 3.29
N LEU A 236 -11.56 -19.17 4.48
CA LEU A 236 -11.47 -19.92 5.74
C LEU A 236 -12.47 -21.09 5.82
N ALA A 237 -13.64 -20.95 5.19
CA ALA A 237 -14.64 -22.01 5.09
C ALA A 237 -14.36 -23.03 3.97
N GLY A 238 -13.32 -22.85 3.14
CA GLY A 238 -13.03 -23.67 1.96
C GLY A 238 -14.14 -23.58 0.90
N LYS A 239 -14.79 -22.42 0.78
CA LYS A 239 -15.90 -22.15 -0.17
C LYS A 239 -15.54 -21.15 -1.25
N ASP A 240 -14.29 -20.73 -1.30
CA ASP A 240 -13.72 -19.91 -2.37
C ASP A 240 -13.43 -20.76 -3.61
N GLU A 241 -13.10 -20.10 -4.73
CA GLU A 241 -12.75 -20.81 -5.97
C GLU A 241 -11.35 -21.42 -5.93
N ALA A 242 -10.48 -20.92 -5.05
CA ALA A 242 -9.08 -21.30 -4.93
C ALA A 242 -8.38 -21.39 -6.29
N ALA A 243 -8.60 -20.38 -7.16
CA ALA A 243 -8.08 -20.37 -8.52
C ALA A 243 -6.54 -20.32 -8.48
N GLU A 244 -5.90 -21.33 -9.06
CA GLU A 244 -4.44 -21.45 -9.04
C GLU A 244 -3.78 -20.30 -9.80
N THR A 245 -2.71 -19.76 -9.21
CA THR A 245 -1.90 -18.69 -9.76
C THR A 245 -0.47 -18.77 -9.22
N GLN A 246 0.37 -17.82 -9.59
CA GLN A 246 1.72 -17.67 -9.07
C GLN A 246 1.95 -16.22 -8.65
N THR A 247 2.76 -16.03 -7.62
CA THR A 247 3.29 -14.73 -7.26
C THR A 247 4.27 -14.25 -8.32
N ILE A 248 4.66 -12.99 -8.27
CA ILE A 248 5.67 -12.41 -9.17
C ILE A 248 7.04 -13.09 -9.07
N ILE A 249 7.33 -13.76 -7.94
CA ILE A 249 8.56 -14.53 -7.71
C ILE A 249 8.38 -16.02 -8.01
N GLY A 250 7.25 -16.44 -8.61
CA GLY A 250 6.99 -17.80 -9.06
C GLY A 250 6.51 -18.77 -7.97
N THR A 251 6.22 -18.31 -6.76
CA THR A 251 5.64 -19.15 -5.70
C THR A 251 4.18 -19.46 -6.04
N GLN A 252 3.77 -20.74 -5.89
CA GLN A 252 2.39 -21.13 -6.08
C GLN A 252 1.48 -20.42 -5.06
N ALA A 253 0.41 -19.83 -5.56
CA ALA A 253 -0.58 -19.13 -4.77
C ALA A 253 -2.00 -19.41 -5.30
N PHE A 254 -3.00 -18.95 -4.58
CA PHE A 254 -4.39 -19.11 -4.90
C PHE A 254 -5.10 -17.76 -4.85
N LEU A 255 -6.06 -17.55 -5.75
CA LEU A 255 -6.99 -16.44 -5.70
C LEU A 255 -8.30 -16.90 -5.10
N GLY A 256 -8.89 -16.12 -4.20
CA GLY A 256 -10.19 -16.42 -3.62
C GLY A 256 -11.31 -16.48 -4.66
N SER A 257 -11.16 -15.73 -5.77
CA SER A 257 -11.98 -15.85 -6.99
C SER A 257 -11.12 -15.69 -8.24
N ALA A 258 -11.52 -16.32 -9.33
CA ALA A 258 -10.92 -16.05 -10.63
C ALA A 258 -11.05 -14.57 -10.99
N ARG A 259 -10.08 -14.06 -11.76
CA ARG A 259 -10.09 -12.67 -12.24
C ARG A 259 -10.98 -12.53 -13.46
N GLY A 260 -11.93 -11.60 -13.39
CA GLY A 260 -12.73 -11.15 -14.51
C GLY A 260 -12.12 -9.94 -15.21
N GLU A 261 -12.95 -9.18 -15.91
CA GLU A 261 -12.56 -7.93 -16.53
C GLU A 261 -12.09 -6.91 -15.48
N ASN A 262 -11.11 -6.09 -15.83
CA ASN A 262 -10.51 -5.07 -14.94
C ASN A 262 -9.95 -5.63 -13.61
N TYR A 263 -9.54 -6.90 -13.61
CA TYR A 263 -9.01 -7.61 -12.42
C TYR A 263 -10.00 -7.78 -11.27
N LEU A 264 -11.27 -7.44 -11.45
CA LEU A 264 -12.31 -7.66 -10.45
C LEU A 264 -12.59 -9.17 -10.27
N PRO A 265 -12.99 -9.61 -9.06
CA PRO A 265 -13.35 -11.00 -8.83
C PRO A 265 -14.62 -11.40 -9.60
N VAL A 266 -14.61 -12.59 -10.24
CA VAL A 266 -15.76 -13.11 -10.99
C VAL A 266 -16.96 -13.34 -10.08
N CYS A 267 -16.72 -13.64 -8.79
CA CYS A 267 -17.79 -13.83 -7.81
C CYS A 267 -18.52 -12.54 -7.42
N GLY A 268 -18.10 -11.38 -7.94
CA GLY A 268 -18.65 -10.06 -7.63
C GLY A 268 -17.90 -9.33 -6.52
N GLY A 269 -18.24 -8.06 -6.32
CA GLY A 269 -17.55 -7.17 -5.39
C GLY A 269 -16.26 -6.56 -5.96
N TYR A 270 -15.51 -5.90 -5.10
CA TYR A 270 -14.28 -5.18 -5.46
C TYR A 270 -13.01 -5.82 -4.90
N CYS A 271 -13.08 -6.63 -3.84
CA CYS A 271 -11.91 -7.21 -3.19
C CYS A 271 -11.70 -8.66 -3.62
N ASN A 272 -10.48 -8.95 -4.08
CA ASN A 272 -9.99 -10.30 -4.20
C ASN A 272 -8.76 -10.48 -3.31
N ILE A 273 -8.46 -11.71 -2.92
CA ILE A 273 -7.32 -12.04 -2.08
C ILE A 273 -6.48 -13.10 -2.78
N MET A 274 -5.18 -12.82 -2.92
CA MET A 274 -4.19 -13.81 -3.30
C MET A 274 -3.54 -14.34 -2.02
N TYR A 275 -3.53 -15.66 -1.83
CA TYR A 275 -3.07 -16.28 -0.60
C TYR A 275 -2.30 -17.59 -0.84
N VAL A 276 -1.62 -18.09 0.17
CA VAL A 276 -1.03 -19.43 0.21
C VAL A 276 -1.70 -20.26 1.31
N LYS A 277 -1.88 -21.56 1.07
CA LYS A 277 -2.65 -22.43 1.99
C LYS A 277 -2.03 -22.55 3.40
N ASP A 278 -0.73 -22.36 3.51
CA ASP A 278 -0.04 -22.40 4.80
C ASP A 278 -0.26 -21.16 5.68
N MET A 279 -0.91 -20.12 5.12
CA MET A 279 -1.19 -18.84 5.76
C MET A 279 -2.70 -18.61 6.02
N LEU A 280 -3.49 -19.68 6.13
CA LEU A 280 -4.93 -19.55 6.42
C LEU A 280 -5.18 -19.21 7.88
N HIS A 281 -4.59 -19.95 8.80
CA HIS A 281 -4.86 -19.86 10.23
C HIS A 281 -3.65 -19.40 11.03
N ARG A 282 -3.92 -18.69 12.12
CA ARG A 282 -2.90 -18.30 13.08
C ARG A 282 -2.12 -19.51 13.55
N ARG A 283 -0.80 -19.38 13.53
CA ARG A 283 0.07 -20.39 14.13
C ARG A 283 0.01 -20.23 15.65
N PRO A 284 -0.35 -21.28 16.43
CA PRO A 284 -0.37 -21.17 17.87
C PRO A 284 1.05 -20.88 18.36
N HIS A 285 1.19 -19.84 19.17
CA HIS A 285 2.47 -19.59 19.83
C HIS A 285 2.72 -20.69 20.85
N PRO A 286 3.88 -21.37 20.84
CA PRO A 286 4.12 -22.56 21.69
C PRO A 286 4.06 -22.29 23.19
N VAL A 287 4.14 -21.03 23.62
CA VAL A 287 4.14 -20.61 25.04
C VAL A 287 2.95 -19.71 25.40
N ILE A 288 2.34 -19.03 24.43
CA ILE A 288 1.25 -18.08 24.68
C ILE A 288 -0.04 -18.67 24.14
N GLN A 289 -0.98 -18.99 25.05
CA GLN A 289 -2.35 -19.34 24.70
C GLN A 289 -3.19 -18.06 24.74
N GLY A 290 -3.65 -17.61 23.58
CA GLY A 290 -4.51 -16.41 23.46
C GLY A 290 -4.38 -15.76 22.10
N LYS A 291 -5.33 -14.90 21.76
CA LYS A 291 -5.24 -14.11 20.52
C LYS A 291 -4.05 -13.14 20.63
N PRO A 292 -3.16 -13.07 19.62
CA PRO A 292 -2.21 -11.97 19.54
C PRO A 292 -2.96 -10.64 19.59
N ASN A 293 -2.47 -9.70 20.41
CA ASN A 293 -3.04 -8.37 20.40
C ASN A 293 -2.45 -7.60 19.22
N LEU A 294 -3.16 -7.60 18.09
CA LEU A 294 -2.74 -6.93 16.86
C LEU A 294 -2.69 -5.39 16.98
N TYR A 295 -3.20 -4.84 18.09
CA TYR A 295 -3.42 -3.40 18.28
C TYR A 295 -2.74 -2.86 19.56
N ARG A 296 -1.56 -3.37 19.90
CA ARG A 296 -0.73 -2.79 20.96
C ARG A 296 0.20 -1.73 20.43
#